data_cae58e24209677fe3a017e4488b4280c
#
_entry.id   cae58e24209677fe3a017e4488b4280c
#
_cell.length_a   1.000
_cell.length_b   1.000
_cell.length_c   1.000
_cell.angle_alpha   90.00
_cell.angle_beta   90.00
_cell.angle_gamma   90.00
#
_symmetry.space_group_name_H-M   'P 1'
#
loop_
_entity.id
_entity.type
_entity.pdbx_description
1 polymer ?
#
loop_
_entity_poly.entity_id
_entity_poly.type
_entity_poly.pdbx_seq_one_letter_code
_entity_poly.pdbx_strand_id
1 'polypeptide(L)'
;MTSTLDLSFAPQPTKLAFPMLAFAFASGDDKKPPILSESAIQADAACGGAITQAIKDTEFKASAGSSLTVRCADGAVVIIGAGKAFTPGKEAEDIGGHITAALAKNSLIKATLMIDSDDAAIISGIGLGAVLAAYKFSHYFTKGDKAKPKQRKLTITSPLGRKALTAFKAEKELAEGVFLARDLVYEPANMLYPESFAKRCKMLENECGLKVEVLDEKAMKKEGMDLLLSVGQGSTKKSQMVIMRWDGGKKNEKPLALIGKGVCFDTGGISIKPAGGMEDMKWDMGGAAAVTGAMRSIAGRKLKRNVIGLIGLVENMPDGNATRPGDVVKSMSGQTVEIINTDAEGRLVLADVLTYTLRHFEPEKMVNLATLTGAIIVSLGKEHAGLFSNDDDLSGAITAAGLDTGEKAWRMPLGKDYDDLLKSHIADMKNIGGRWAGSITAACFLERFVEGVPWAHIDIAGMAWADKSRPTVPSGGTGYGVRMLTRFVENGA
;
A
#
# COMPACT_ATOMS: atom_id res chain seq x y z
N MET A 1 -16.21 5.64 6.09
CA MET A 1 -16.05 4.90 4.82
C MET A 1 -15.36 5.83 3.82
N THR A 2 -14.24 5.43 3.32
CA THR A 2 -13.40 6.22 2.41
C THR A 2 -13.64 5.89 0.93
N SER A 3 -14.39 4.82 0.60
CA SER A 3 -14.83 4.54 -0.77
C SER A 3 -16.15 5.26 -1.10
N THR A 4 -16.19 5.88 -2.28
CA THR A 4 -17.38 6.53 -2.83
C THR A 4 -18.18 5.61 -3.75
N LEU A 5 -17.89 4.30 -3.78
CA LEU A 5 -18.54 3.29 -4.60
C LEU A 5 -19.18 2.20 -3.73
N ASP A 6 -20.49 2.05 -3.86
CA ASP A 6 -21.26 0.92 -3.34
C ASP A 6 -21.34 -0.13 -4.47
N LEU A 7 -20.72 -1.30 -4.23
CA LEU A 7 -20.60 -2.37 -5.22
C LEU A 7 -21.50 -3.54 -4.83
N SER A 8 -22.27 -4.03 -5.79
CA SER A 8 -23.12 -5.20 -5.65
C SER A 8 -22.96 -6.17 -6.83
N PHE A 9 -23.32 -7.45 -6.62
CA PHE A 9 -23.22 -8.50 -7.63
C PHE A 9 -24.58 -9.16 -7.86
N ALA A 10 -24.93 -9.41 -9.11
CA ALA A 10 -26.20 -10.03 -9.49
C ALA A 10 -26.02 -10.97 -10.71
N PRO A 11 -26.96 -11.87 -10.99
CA PRO A 11 -27.04 -12.60 -12.25
C PRO A 11 -27.20 -11.63 -13.42
N GLN A 12 -26.85 -12.09 -14.61
CA GLN A 12 -27.17 -11.33 -15.83
C GLN A 12 -28.70 -11.14 -15.93
N PRO A 13 -29.17 -9.90 -16.19
CA PRO A 13 -30.57 -9.62 -16.28
C PRO A 13 -31.15 -10.09 -17.61
N THR A 14 -32.42 -10.50 -17.65
CA THR A 14 -33.14 -10.86 -18.88
C THR A 14 -33.49 -9.64 -19.74
N LYS A 15 -33.55 -8.45 -19.13
CA LYS A 15 -33.71 -7.15 -19.81
C LYS A 15 -32.56 -6.24 -19.45
N LEU A 16 -32.03 -5.53 -20.43
CA LEU A 16 -30.96 -4.55 -20.22
C LEU A 16 -31.41 -3.46 -19.23
N ALA A 17 -30.53 -3.12 -18.29
CA ALA A 17 -30.78 -2.10 -17.27
C ALA A 17 -29.90 -0.88 -17.53
N PHE A 18 -30.49 0.21 -17.99
CA PHE A 18 -29.79 1.48 -18.27
C PHE A 18 -29.77 2.42 -17.05
N PRO A 19 -28.74 3.25 -16.86
CA PRO A 19 -27.50 3.28 -17.63
C PRO A 19 -26.66 2.02 -17.42
N MET A 20 -25.99 1.56 -18.48
CA MET A 20 -25.20 0.35 -18.44
C MET A 20 -23.77 0.57 -18.96
N LEU A 21 -22.87 -0.31 -18.54
CA LEU A 21 -21.52 -0.45 -19.06
C LEU A 21 -21.35 -1.86 -19.63
N ALA A 22 -20.67 -1.95 -20.76
CA ALA A 22 -20.29 -3.21 -21.40
C ALA A 22 -18.91 -3.05 -22.03
N PHE A 23 -18.37 -4.11 -22.61
CA PHE A 23 -16.99 -4.12 -23.08
C PHE A 23 -16.87 -4.22 -24.61
N ALA A 24 -15.75 -3.67 -25.09
CA ALA A 24 -15.24 -3.97 -26.41
C ALA A 24 -13.76 -4.35 -26.29
N PHE A 25 -13.32 -5.24 -27.18
CA PHE A 25 -11.96 -5.76 -27.25
C PHE A 25 -11.28 -5.26 -28.52
N ALA A 26 -10.01 -4.89 -28.42
CA ALA A 26 -9.22 -4.52 -29.58
C ALA A 26 -9.07 -5.71 -30.51
N SER A 27 -9.29 -5.49 -31.81
CA SER A 27 -9.24 -6.56 -32.85
C SER A 27 -7.82 -7.11 -33.11
N GLY A 28 -6.80 -6.42 -32.61
CA GLY A 28 -5.39 -6.73 -32.91
C GLY A 28 -4.91 -6.25 -34.28
N ASP A 29 -5.81 -5.70 -35.11
CA ASP A 29 -5.54 -5.08 -36.39
C ASP A 29 -6.16 -3.68 -36.39
N ASP A 30 -5.33 -2.64 -36.50
CA ASP A 30 -5.78 -1.24 -36.43
C ASP A 30 -6.75 -0.86 -37.54
N LYS A 31 -6.80 -1.64 -38.61
CA LYS A 31 -7.74 -1.44 -39.73
C LYS A 31 -9.13 -2.05 -39.48
N LYS A 32 -9.27 -2.93 -38.51
CA LYS A 32 -10.52 -3.58 -38.15
C LYS A 32 -11.21 -2.89 -36.97
N PRO A 33 -12.55 -2.91 -36.95
CA PRO A 33 -13.28 -2.42 -35.79
C PRO A 33 -13.01 -3.31 -34.55
N PRO A 34 -13.20 -2.77 -33.33
CA PRO A 34 -13.14 -3.58 -32.13
C PRO A 34 -14.23 -4.64 -32.08
N ILE A 35 -14.01 -5.69 -31.34
CA ILE A 35 -14.95 -6.79 -31.13
C ILE A 35 -15.81 -6.42 -29.90
N LEU A 36 -17.11 -6.32 -30.07
CA LEU A 36 -18.05 -6.10 -28.98
C LEU A 36 -18.24 -7.39 -28.16
N SER A 37 -18.36 -7.27 -26.84
CA SER A 37 -18.82 -8.35 -25.98
C SER A 37 -20.28 -8.71 -26.26
N GLU A 38 -20.75 -9.88 -25.82
CA GLU A 38 -22.15 -10.30 -26.03
C GLU A 38 -23.14 -9.27 -25.47
N SER A 39 -22.90 -8.78 -24.26
CA SER A 39 -23.72 -7.73 -23.64
C SER A 39 -23.68 -6.42 -24.44
N ALA A 40 -22.55 -6.07 -25.04
CA ALA A 40 -22.43 -4.88 -25.87
C ALA A 40 -23.18 -5.05 -27.20
N ILE A 41 -23.18 -6.24 -27.83
CA ILE A 41 -23.97 -6.56 -29.03
C ILE A 41 -25.46 -6.45 -28.71
N GLN A 42 -25.92 -7.00 -27.58
CA GLN A 42 -27.32 -6.87 -27.16
C GLN A 42 -27.71 -5.40 -26.93
N ALA A 43 -26.82 -4.61 -26.35
CA ALA A 43 -27.03 -3.19 -26.15
C ALA A 43 -27.09 -2.42 -27.50
N ASP A 44 -26.23 -2.77 -28.45
CA ASP A 44 -26.22 -2.16 -29.79
C ASP A 44 -27.53 -2.43 -30.52
N ALA A 45 -28.03 -3.66 -30.49
CA ALA A 45 -29.34 -4.02 -31.06
C ALA A 45 -30.48 -3.23 -30.39
N ALA A 46 -30.50 -3.12 -29.06
CA ALA A 46 -31.49 -2.33 -28.35
C ALA A 46 -31.42 -0.83 -28.66
N CYS A 47 -30.23 -0.33 -29.02
CA CYS A 47 -30.00 1.05 -29.43
C CYS A 47 -30.10 1.27 -30.93
N GLY A 48 -30.64 0.31 -31.70
CA GLY A 48 -30.83 0.43 -33.18
C GLY A 48 -29.51 0.57 -33.96
N GLY A 49 -28.40 -0.05 -33.48
CA GLY A 49 -27.11 -0.01 -34.14
C GLY A 49 -26.26 1.25 -33.83
N ALA A 50 -26.71 2.06 -32.87
CA ALA A 50 -26.04 3.33 -32.56
C ALA A 50 -24.63 3.15 -31.98
N ILE A 51 -24.33 2.04 -31.29
CA ILE A 51 -23.00 1.76 -30.76
C ILE A 51 -22.03 1.45 -31.90
N THR A 52 -22.41 0.58 -32.81
CA THR A 52 -21.62 0.25 -34.00
C THR A 52 -21.36 1.50 -34.86
N GLN A 53 -22.37 2.37 -35.03
CA GLN A 53 -22.19 3.62 -35.74
C GLN A 53 -21.22 4.57 -35.03
N ALA A 54 -21.37 4.76 -33.73
CA ALA A 54 -20.49 5.61 -32.92
C ALA A 54 -19.03 5.11 -32.92
N ILE A 55 -18.80 3.80 -32.93
CA ILE A 55 -17.46 3.20 -33.07
C ILE A 55 -16.82 3.62 -34.40
N LYS A 56 -17.58 3.58 -35.50
CA LYS A 56 -17.09 4.00 -36.81
C LYS A 56 -16.79 5.50 -36.84
N ASP A 57 -17.73 6.33 -36.36
CA ASP A 57 -17.65 7.80 -36.45
C ASP A 57 -16.49 8.35 -35.57
N THR A 58 -16.16 7.68 -34.49
CA THR A 58 -15.09 8.09 -33.56
C THR A 58 -13.79 7.32 -33.74
N GLU A 59 -13.73 6.38 -34.66
CA GLU A 59 -12.60 5.46 -34.86
C GLU A 59 -12.16 4.77 -33.55
N PHE A 60 -13.15 4.45 -32.70
CA PHE A 60 -12.87 3.84 -31.38
C PHE A 60 -12.18 2.47 -31.54
N LYS A 61 -11.01 2.28 -30.94
CA LYS A 61 -10.16 1.07 -31.04
C LYS A 61 -10.25 0.13 -29.85
N ALA A 62 -11.02 0.44 -28.83
CA ALA A 62 -11.16 -0.31 -27.60
C ALA A 62 -9.81 -0.59 -26.88
N SER A 63 -8.84 0.33 -26.98
CA SER A 63 -7.61 0.27 -26.19
C SER A 63 -7.96 0.21 -24.69
N ALA A 64 -7.16 -0.52 -23.91
CA ALA A 64 -7.40 -0.66 -22.46
C ALA A 64 -7.59 0.72 -21.80
N GLY A 65 -8.70 0.88 -21.07
CA GLY A 65 -9.06 2.11 -20.39
C GLY A 65 -9.73 3.18 -21.23
N SER A 66 -9.84 3.01 -22.54
CA SER A 66 -10.64 3.91 -23.37
C SER A 66 -12.14 3.72 -23.10
N SER A 67 -12.95 4.74 -23.34
CA SER A 67 -14.41 4.63 -23.19
C SER A 67 -15.16 5.43 -24.23
N LEU A 68 -16.24 4.85 -24.75
CA LEU A 68 -17.16 5.46 -25.69
C LEU A 68 -18.56 5.51 -25.07
N THR A 69 -19.18 6.68 -25.04
CA THR A 69 -20.51 6.85 -24.47
C THR A 69 -21.53 7.10 -25.59
N VAL A 70 -22.56 6.25 -25.64
CA VAL A 70 -23.67 6.34 -26.60
C VAL A 70 -24.96 6.58 -25.83
N ARG A 71 -25.78 7.50 -26.28
CA ARG A 71 -27.10 7.78 -25.72
C ARG A 71 -28.17 7.15 -26.62
N CYS A 72 -29.01 6.32 -26.02
CA CYS A 72 -30.14 5.66 -26.65
C CYS A 72 -31.44 6.17 -26.04
N ALA A 73 -32.58 5.78 -26.62
CA ALA A 73 -33.91 6.14 -26.11
C ALA A 73 -34.09 5.71 -24.63
N ASP A 74 -33.61 4.53 -24.29
CA ASP A 74 -33.75 3.94 -22.95
C ASP A 74 -32.67 4.39 -21.93
N GLY A 75 -31.67 5.13 -22.37
CA GLY A 75 -30.60 5.64 -21.49
C GLY A 75 -29.20 5.63 -22.13
N ALA A 76 -28.19 5.72 -21.28
CA ALA A 76 -26.80 5.75 -21.72
C ALA A 76 -26.15 4.35 -21.67
N VAL A 77 -25.36 4.04 -22.69
CA VAL A 77 -24.44 2.91 -22.73
C VAL A 77 -23.02 3.44 -22.76
N VAL A 78 -22.16 2.94 -21.89
CA VAL A 78 -20.73 3.24 -21.88
C VAL A 78 -19.98 1.98 -22.27
N ILE A 79 -19.35 1.99 -23.43
CA ILE A 79 -18.48 0.92 -23.90
C ILE A 79 -17.08 1.17 -23.32
N ILE A 80 -16.54 0.21 -22.60
CA ILE A 80 -15.20 0.24 -22.00
C ILE A 80 -14.26 -0.58 -22.88
N GLY A 81 -13.17 0.00 -23.32
CA GLY A 81 -12.10 -0.72 -24.00
C GLY A 81 -11.34 -1.59 -23.02
N ALA A 82 -11.34 -2.90 -23.25
CA ALA A 82 -10.68 -3.89 -22.42
C ALA A 82 -9.30 -4.34 -22.97
N GLY A 83 -8.81 -3.70 -24.05
CA GLY A 83 -7.62 -4.19 -24.74
C GLY A 83 -7.90 -5.50 -25.51
N LYS A 84 -6.95 -6.43 -25.53
CA LYS A 84 -7.07 -7.66 -26.32
C LYS A 84 -7.99 -8.72 -25.69
N ALA A 85 -7.97 -8.84 -24.37
CA ALA A 85 -8.75 -9.84 -23.63
C ALA A 85 -8.84 -9.46 -22.16
N PHE A 86 -9.70 -10.13 -21.42
CA PHE A 86 -9.64 -10.11 -19.97
C PHE A 86 -8.50 -11.01 -19.46
N THR A 87 -7.68 -10.48 -18.59
CA THR A 87 -6.62 -11.22 -17.89
C THR A 87 -6.81 -11.02 -16.39
N PRO A 88 -6.77 -12.08 -15.58
CA PRO A 88 -6.83 -11.97 -14.12
C PRO A 88 -5.69 -11.10 -13.55
N GLY A 89 -5.85 -10.64 -12.32
CA GLY A 89 -4.84 -9.84 -11.62
C GLY A 89 -4.85 -8.37 -12.01
N LYS A 90 -3.66 -7.78 -12.17
CA LYS A 90 -3.48 -6.33 -12.36
C LYS A 90 -4.29 -5.73 -13.52
N GLU A 91 -4.41 -6.44 -14.64
CA GLU A 91 -5.15 -5.93 -15.80
C GLU A 91 -6.65 -5.84 -15.51
N ALA A 92 -7.24 -6.86 -14.87
CA ALA A 92 -8.64 -6.81 -14.44
C ALA A 92 -8.91 -5.66 -13.46
N GLU A 93 -7.99 -5.44 -12.52
CA GLU A 93 -8.08 -4.33 -11.57
C GLU A 93 -7.99 -2.97 -12.26
N ASP A 94 -7.07 -2.79 -13.22
CA ASP A 94 -6.96 -1.55 -13.97
C ASP A 94 -8.24 -1.24 -14.76
N ILE A 95 -8.86 -2.26 -15.34
CA ILE A 95 -10.20 -2.13 -15.97
C ILE A 95 -11.22 -1.64 -14.94
N GLY A 96 -11.23 -2.19 -13.72
CA GLY A 96 -12.08 -1.70 -12.63
C GLY A 96 -11.87 -0.21 -12.33
N GLY A 97 -10.62 0.23 -12.29
CA GLY A 97 -10.26 1.63 -12.13
C GLY A 97 -10.80 2.52 -13.25
N HIS A 98 -10.66 2.07 -14.50
CA HIS A 98 -11.20 2.79 -15.67
C HIS A 98 -12.73 2.87 -15.67
N ILE A 99 -13.42 1.83 -15.17
CA ILE A 99 -14.87 1.86 -14.98
C ILE A 99 -15.25 2.97 -14.02
N THR A 100 -14.57 3.08 -12.88
CA THR A 100 -14.83 4.15 -11.90
C THR A 100 -14.59 5.54 -12.50
N ALA A 101 -13.55 5.71 -13.29
CA ALA A 101 -13.29 6.95 -14.03
C ALA A 101 -14.40 7.25 -15.05
N ALA A 102 -14.88 6.24 -15.78
CA ALA A 102 -15.97 6.37 -16.73
C ALA A 102 -17.30 6.75 -16.06
N LEU A 103 -17.62 6.17 -14.89
CA LEU A 103 -18.77 6.58 -14.08
C LEU A 103 -18.70 8.06 -13.68
N ALA A 104 -17.51 8.52 -13.28
CA ALA A 104 -17.29 9.91 -12.90
C ALA A 104 -17.43 10.86 -14.10
N LYS A 105 -16.77 10.55 -15.22
CA LYS A 105 -16.78 11.32 -16.45
C LYS A 105 -18.20 11.51 -17.00
N ASN A 106 -19.03 10.48 -16.92
CA ASN A 106 -20.41 10.49 -17.40
C ASN A 106 -21.44 10.91 -16.33
N SER A 107 -20.99 11.34 -15.15
CA SER A 107 -21.87 11.75 -14.03
C SER A 107 -22.89 10.67 -13.62
N LEU A 108 -22.56 9.38 -13.81
CA LEU A 108 -23.43 8.27 -13.48
C LEU A 108 -23.40 7.99 -11.98
N ILE A 109 -24.55 8.11 -11.32
CA ILE A 109 -24.71 7.84 -9.89
C ILE A 109 -25.09 6.37 -9.64
N LYS A 110 -25.79 5.75 -10.57
CA LYS A 110 -26.17 4.34 -10.55
C LYS A 110 -25.93 3.76 -11.95
N ALA A 111 -25.32 2.60 -12.02
CA ALA A 111 -25.11 1.91 -13.30
C ALA A 111 -25.03 0.40 -13.11
N THR A 112 -25.28 -0.34 -14.18
CA THR A 112 -25.09 -1.79 -14.27
C THR A 112 -23.90 -2.07 -15.18
N LEU A 113 -22.90 -2.83 -14.70
CA LEU A 113 -21.80 -3.35 -15.50
C LEU A 113 -22.10 -4.79 -15.87
N MET A 114 -22.09 -5.10 -17.15
CA MET A 114 -22.28 -6.46 -17.66
C MET A 114 -20.93 -7.06 -18.03
N ILE A 115 -20.59 -8.20 -17.41
CA ILE A 115 -19.35 -8.94 -17.67
C ILE A 115 -19.72 -10.31 -18.24
N ASP A 116 -19.33 -10.58 -19.47
CA ASP A 116 -19.56 -11.83 -20.18
C ASP A 116 -18.41 -12.83 -19.90
N SER A 117 -18.15 -13.08 -18.61
CA SER A 117 -17.14 -14.01 -18.12
C SER A 117 -17.67 -14.76 -16.91
N ASP A 118 -17.32 -16.05 -16.80
CA ASP A 118 -17.55 -16.90 -15.65
C ASP A 118 -16.28 -17.09 -14.77
N ASP A 119 -15.20 -16.39 -15.07
CA ASP A 119 -13.98 -16.38 -14.26
C ASP A 119 -14.14 -15.46 -13.05
N ALA A 120 -14.16 -16.09 -11.87
CA ALA A 120 -14.31 -15.40 -10.61
C ALA A 120 -13.14 -14.43 -10.30
N ALA A 121 -11.91 -14.75 -10.74
CA ALA A 121 -10.74 -13.92 -10.51
C ALA A 121 -10.80 -12.64 -11.34
N ILE A 122 -11.27 -12.71 -12.58
CA ILE A 122 -11.50 -11.53 -13.44
C ILE A 122 -12.58 -10.64 -12.82
N ILE A 123 -13.73 -11.21 -12.45
CA ILE A 123 -14.87 -10.42 -11.93
C ILE A 123 -14.52 -9.75 -10.60
N SER A 124 -13.88 -10.50 -9.68
CA SER A 124 -13.47 -9.95 -8.38
C SER A 124 -12.34 -8.92 -8.52
N GLY A 125 -11.39 -9.15 -9.44
CA GLY A 125 -10.32 -8.19 -9.76
C GLY A 125 -10.87 -6.85 -10.31
N ILE A 126 -11.84 -6.90 -11.26
CA ILE A 126 -12.54 -5.70 -11.73
C ILE A 126 -13.24 -4.99 -10.56
N GLY A 127 -13.91 -5.75 -9.69
CA GLY A 127 -14.54 -5.22 -8.48
C GLY A 127 -13.55 -4.52 -7.54
N LEU A 128 -12.41 -5.16 -7.26
CA LEU A 128 -11.33 -4.60 -6.44
C LEU A 128 -10.81 -3.29 -7.03
N GLY A 129 -10.46 -3.29 -8.31
CA GLY A 129 -9.95 -2.10 -8.98
C GLY A 129 -10.94 -0.94 -8.96
N ALA A 130 -12.23 -1.22 -9.18
CA ALA A 130 -13.27 -0.21 -9.10
C ALA A 130 -13.38 0.43 -7.71
N VAL A 131 -13.32 -0.39 -6.65
CA VAL A 131 -13.38 0.08 -5.26
C VAL A 131 -12.12 0.86 -4.87
N LEU A 132 -10.92 0.38 -5.25
CA LEU A 132 -9.65 1.06 -4.97
C LEU A 132 -9.56 2.45 -5.63
N ALA A 133 -10.06 2.58 -6.87
CA ALA A 133 -10.11 3.85 -7.60
C ALA A 133 -11.12 4.85 -7.02
N ALA A 134 -12.15 4.34 -6.34
CA ALA A 134 -13.20 5.15 -5.74
C ALA A 134 -12.83 5.76 -4.37
N TYR A 135 -11.61 5.53 -3.89
CA TYR A 135 -11.12 6.10 -2.65
C TYR A 135 -11.10 7.62 -2.67
N LYS A 136 -11.53 8.24 -1.57
CA LYS A 136 -11.48 9.69 -1.35
C LYS A 136 -11.17 9.98 0.12
N PHE A 137 -10.11 10.72 0.38
CA PHE A 137 -9.86 11.32 1.69
C PHE A 137 -10.58 12.67 1.77
N SER A 138 -11.54 12.80 2.69
CA SER A 138 -12.40 13.98 2.77
C SER A 138 -12.59 14.52 4.20
N HIS A 139 -11.85 13.99 5.18
CA HIS A 139 -12.09 14.21 6.61
C HIS A 139 -12.06 15.69 7.03
N TYR A 140 -11.23 16.51 6.37
CA TYR A 140 -11.03 17.91 6.78
C TYR A 140 -11.73 18.93 5.89
N PHE A 141 -12.41 18.49 4.83
CA PHE A 141 -13.20 19.41 4.02
C PHE A 141 -14.54 19.70 4.68
N THR A 142 -14.86 20.99 4.87
CA THR A 142 -16.12 21.45 5.49
C THR A 142 -17.12 21.98 4.47
N LYS A 143 -16.70 22.25 3.23
CA LYS A 143 -17.54 22.88 2.19
C LYS A 143 -17.34 22.21 0.83
N GLY A 144 -18.37 22.33 -0.02
CA GLY A 144 -18.36 21.91 -1.42
C GLY A 144 -18.40 20.38 -1.62
N ASP A 145 -18.21 19.96 -2.87
CA ASP A 145 -18.30 18.54 -3.28
C ASP A 145 -17.22 17.65 -2.64
N LYS A 146 -16.10 18.23 -2.19
CA LYS A 146 -15.05 17.50 -1.49
C LYS A 146 -15.46 17.09 -0.09
N ALA A 147 -16.28 17.90 0.61
CA ALA A 147 -16.80 17.58 1.93
C ALA A 147 -17.87 16.48 1.90
N LYS A 148 -18.61 16.39 0.82
CA LYS A 148 -19.66 15.39 0.60
C LYS A 148 -19.49 14.73 -0.77
N PRO A 149 -18.49 13.86 -0.93
CA PRO A 149 -18.25 13.20 -2.22
C PRO A 149 -19.48 12.38 -2.62
N LYS A 150 -19.82 12.48 -3.91
CA LYS A 150 -21.00 11.80 -4.48
C LYS A 150 -20.81 10.28 -4.36
N GLN A 151 -21.70 9.63 -3.65
CA GLN A 151 -21.78 8.18 -3.59
C GLN A 151 -22.35 7.63 -4.90
N ARG A 152 -21.71 6.60 -5.44
CA ARG A 152 -22.14 5.91 -6.65
C ARG A 152 -22.51 4.47 -6.32
N LYS A 153 -23.40 3.89 -7.12
CA LYS A 153 -23.78 2.48 -7.03
C LYS A 153 -23.44 1.79 -8.35
N LEU A 154 -22.69 0.70 -8.27
CA LEU A 154 -22.38 -0.14 -9.42
C LEU A 154 -22.85 -1.56 -9.11
N THR A 155 -23.73 -2.10 -9.97
CA THR A 155 -24.09 -3.51 -9.93
C THR A 155 -23.32 -4.23 -11.02
N ILE A 156 -22.44 -5.15 -10.64
CA ILE A 156 -21.76 -6.06 -11.57
C ILE A 156 -22.67 -7.26 -11.81
N THR A 157 -22.98 -7.53 -13.07
CA THR A 157 -23.74 -8.71 -13.47
C THR A 157 -22.86 -9.63 -14.32
N SER A 158 -22.96 -10.93 -14.08
CA SER A 158 -22.18 -11.96 -14.78
C SER A 158 -22.89 -13.32 -14.75
N PRO A 159 -22.45 -14.30 -15.57
CA PRO A 159 -22.96 -15.68 -15.50
C PRO A 159 -22.83 -16.32 -14.11
N LEU A 160 -21.80 -15.94 -13.33
CA LEU A 160 -21.63 -16.40 -11.94
C LEU A 160 -22.68 -15.84 -10.97
N GLY A 161 -23.31 -14.72 -11.30
CA GLY A 161 -24.31 -14.09 -10.48
C GLY A 161 -23.80 -13.81 -9.06
N ARG A 162 -24.56 -14.25 -8.04
CA ARG A 162 -24.19 -14.03 -6.63
C ARG A 162 -22.93 -14.79 -6.18
N LYS A 163 -22.46 -15.81 -6.91
CA LYS A 163 -21.21 -16.52 -6.57
C LYS A 163 -19.99 -15.56 -6.69
N ALA A 164 -20.04 -14.58 -7.58
CA ALA A 164 -19.01 -13.56 -7.69
C ALA A 164 -18.84 -12.73 -6.40
N LEU A 165 -19.91 -12.54 -5.61
CA LEU A 165 -19.83 -11.88 -4.31
C LEU A 165 -18.94 -12.65 -3.33
N THR A 166 -18.97 -14.01 -3.37
CA THR A 166 -18.15 -14.83 -2.50
C THR A 166 -16.66 -14.65 -2.81
N ALA A 167 -16.29 -14.63 -4.09
CA ALA A 167 -14.92 -14.34 -4.51
C ALA A 167 -14.48 -12.92 -4.10
N PHE A 168 -15.37 -11.95 -4.24
CA PHE A 168 -15.07 -10.55 -3.92
C PHE A 168 -14.91 -10.26 -2.41
N LYS A 169 -15.39 -11.14 -1.51
CA LYS A 169 -15.22 -10.93 -0.05
C LYS A 169 -13.77 -10.77 0.38
N ALA A 170 -12.87 -11.59 -0.16
CA ALA A 170 -11.44 -11.49 0.14
C ALA A 170 -10.85 -10.18 -0.37
N GLU A 171 -11.23 -9.75 -1.58
CA GLU A 171 -10.78 -8.51 -2.19
C GLU A 171 -11.30 -7.27 -1.46
N LYS A 172 -12.50 -7.34 -0.88
CA LYS A 172 -13.03 -6.29 -0.01
C LYS A 172 -12.16 -6.09 1.23
N GLU A 173 -11.76 -7.18 1.90
CA GLU A 173 -10.88 -7.10 3.08
C GLU A 173 -9.50 -6.54 2.71
N LEU A 174 -8.98 -6.86 1.52
CA LEU A 174 -7.76 -6.26 0.99
C LEU A 174 -7.92 -4.75 0.78
N ALA A 175 -9.01 -4.32 0.15
CA ALA A 175 -9.31 -2.91 -0.07
C ALA A 175 -9.40 -2.11 1.23
N GLU A 176 -10.02 -2.66 2.28
CA GLU A 176 -10.09 -2.03 3.61
C GLU A 176 -8.69 -1.84 4.22
N GLY A 177 -7.77 -2.79 4.04
CA GLY A 177 -6.38 -2.66 4.44
C GLY A 177 -5.66 -1.53 3.68
N VAL A 178 -5.86 -1.46 2.37
CA VAL A 178 -5.30 -0.38 1.53
C VAL A 178 -5.86 0.99 1.93
N PHE A 179 -7.16 1.07 2.21
CA PHE A 179 -7.79 2.33 2.65
C PHE A 179 -7.27 2.79 3.99
N LEU A 180 -7.10 1.87 4.95
CA LEU A 180 -6.49 2.19 6.23
C LEU A 180 -5.09 2.79 6.05
N ALA A 181 -4.24 2.17 5.24
CA ALA A 181 -2.89 2.68 4.98
C ALA A 181 -2.92 4.06 4.29
N ARG A 182 -3.82 4.25 3.32
CA ARG A 182 -4.02 5.56 2.66
C ARG A 182 -4.46 6.63 3.65
N ASP A 183 -5.48 6.34 4.48
CA ASP A 183 -5.98 7.27 5.50
C ASP A 183 -4.86 7.70 6.44
N LEU A 184 -4.07 6.75 6.97
CA LEU A 184 -2.95 7.03 7.86
C LEU A 184 -1.90 7.96 7.21
N VAL A 185 -1.56 7.73 5.94
CA VAL A 185 -0.59 8.57 5.19
C VAL A 185 -1.12 9.97 4.89
N TYR A 186 -2.45 10.13 4.76
CA TYR A 186 -3.06 11.46 4.55
C TYR A 186 -3.18 12.30 5.81
N GLU A 187 -3.25 11.64 6.98
CA GLU A 187 -3.45 12.36 8.24
C GLU A 187 -2.32 13.36 8.52
N PRO A 188 -2.66 14.60 8.93
CA PRO A 188 -1.65 15.57 9.34
C PRO A 188 -1.09 15.23 10.73
N ALA A 189 0.17 15.59 11.00
CA ALA A 189 0.87 15.22 12.22
C ALA A 189 0.21 15.74 13.52
N ASN A 190 -0.55 16.82 13.47
CA ASN A 190 -1.32 17.28 14.63
C ASN A 190 -2.49 16.34 14.99
N MET A 191 -2.87 15.43 14.09
CA MET A 191 -3.90 14.41 14.30
C MET A 191 -3.30 13.01 14.43
N LEU A 192 -2.30 12.67 13.61
CA LEU A 192 -1.62 11.38 13.64
C LEU A 192 -0.20 11.52 14.20
N TYR A 193 -0.07 11.31 15.47
CA TYR A 193 1.17 11.26 16.26
C TYR A 193 1.26 9.90 16.96
N PRO A 194 2.38 9.52 17.58
CA PRO A 194 2.60 8.15 18.04
C PRO A 194 1.46 7.54 18.85
N GLU A 195 0.94 8.26 19.87
CA GLU A 195 -0.13 7.71 20.72
C GLU A 195 -1.48 7.60 19.98
N SER A 196 -1.78 8.53 19.06
CA SER A 196 -3.03 8.47 18.27
C SER A 196 -2.96 7.36 17.23
N PHE A 197 -1.79 7.11 16.64
CA PHE A 197 -1.59 5.97 15.73
C PHE A 197 -1.72 4.65 16.52
N ALA A 198 -1.09 4.53 17.69
CA ALA A 198 -1.23 3.35 18.53
C ALA A 198 -2.69 3.07 18.88
N LYS A 199 -3.49 4.12 19.22
CA LYS A 199 -4.94 4.00 19.44
C LYS A 199 -5.66 3.50 18.19
N ARG A 200 -5.31 3.97 16.99
CA ARG A 200 -5.89 3.50 15.74
C ARG A 200 -5.62 2.01 15.50
N CYS A 201 -4.39 1.55 15.80
CA CYS A 201 -4.07 0.12 15.74
C CYS A 201 -4.90 -0.70 16.75
N LYS A 202 -5.13 -0.19 17.95
CA LYS A 202 -5.93 -0.86 18.98
C LYS A 202 -7.37 -1.14 18.53
N MET A 203 -7.94 -0.29 17.67
CA MET A 203 -9.29 -0.51 17.13
C MET A 203 -9.38 -1.78 16.26
N LEU A 204 -8.26 -2.24 15.68
CA LEU A 204 -8.23 -3.43 14.84
C LEU A 204 -8.55 -4.73 15.61
N GLU A 205 -8.45 -4.72 16.95
CA GLU A 205 -8.92 -5.83 17.78
C GLU A 205 -10.41 -6.13 17.54
N ASN A 206 -11.21 -5.07 17.51
CA ASN A 206 -12.66 -5.18 17.28
C ASN A 206 -13.03 -5.27 15.79
N GLU A 207 -12.25 -4.63 14.90
CA GLU A 207 -12.55 -4.57 13.48
C GLU A 207 -12.26 -5.89 12.74
N CYS A 208 -11.16 -6.58 13.10
CA CYS A 208 -10.72 -7.79 12.37
C CYS A 208 -10.15 -8.89 13.27
N GLY A 209 -10.16 -8.74 14.59
CA GLY A 209 -9.75 -9.79 15.54
C GLY A 209 -8.24 -9.92 15.73
N LEU A 210 -7.46 -8.91 15.38
CA LEU A 210 -6.03 -8.84 15.75
C LEU A 210 -5.89 -8.78 17.28
N LYS A 211 -4.78 -9.31 17.80
CA LYS A 211 -4.32 -9.03 19.16
C LYS A 211 -3.32 -7.88 19.09
N VAL A 212 -3.57 -6.79 19.82
CA VAL A 212 -2.74 -5.60 19.74
C VAL A 212 -2.18 -5.25 21.12
N GLU A 213 -0.86 -5.15 21.22
CA GLU A 213 -0.14 -4.68 22.39
C GLU A 213 0.57 -3.37 22.07
N VAL A 214 0.70 -2.50 23.06
CA VAL A 214 1.39 -1.21 22.93
C VAL A 214 2.40 -1.08 24.05
N LEU A 215 3.66 -0.85 23.71
CA LEU A 215 4.72 -0.51 24.63
C LEU A 215 4.90 1.01 24.67
N ASP A 216 4.84 1.58 25.85
CA ASP A 216 5.19 2.97 26.12
C ASP A 216 6.71 3.16 26.29
N GLU A 217 7.15 4.41 26.44
CA GLU A 217 8.58 4.74 26.62
C GLU A 217 9.21 4.01 27.82
N LYS A 218 8.45 3.82 28.91
CA LYS A 218 8.93 3.12 30.11
C LYS A 218 9.18 1.64 29.83
N ALA A 219 8.26 0.99 29.13
CA ALA A 219 8.42 -0.41 28.72
C ALA A 219 9.57 -0.57 27.73
N MET A 220 9.65 0.30 26.70
CA MET A 220 10.76 0.30 25.75
C MET A 220 12.12 0.56 26.40
N LYS A 221 12.19 1.45 27.39
CA LYS A 221 13.43 1.71 28.16
C LYS A 221 13.88 0.48 28.94
N LYS A 222 12.95 -0.26 29.53
CA LYS A 222 13.23 -1.51 30.23
C LYS A 222 13.81 -2.58 29.30
N GLU A 223 13.37 -2.60 28.04
CA GLU A 223 13.89 -3.48 27.00
C GLU A 223 15.25 -3.01 26.43
N GLY A 224 15.69 -1.79 26.75
CA GLY A 224 16.94 -1.20 26.25
C GLY A 224 16.82 -0.66 24.81
N MET A 225 15.63 -0.25 24.38
CA MET A 225 15.36 0.30 23.04
C MET A 225 15.78 1.77 22.94
N ASP A 226 17.05 2.05 23.29
CA ASP A 226 17.53 3.42 23.42
C ASP A 226 17.74 4.11 22.07
N LEU A 227 17.97 3.38 20.96
CA LEU A 227 18.03 3.98 19.63
C LEU A 227 16.67 4.53 19.21
N LEU A 228 15.58 3.77 19.39
CA LEU A 228 14.23 4.26 19.09
C LEU A 228 13.89 5.45 19.99
N LEU A 229 14.14 5.36 21.27
CA LEU A 229 13.85 6.43 22.23
C LEU A 229 14.65 7.69 21.96
N SER A 230 15.90 7.59 21.50
CA SER A 230 16.75 8.73 21.15
C SER A 230 16.19 9.57 20.01
N VAL A 231 15.48 8.95 19.07
CA VAL A 231 14.82 9.70 17.99
C VAL A 231 13.67 10.55 18.51
N GLY A 232 12.83 9.97 19.38
CA GLY A 232 11.63 10.64 19.89
C GLY A 232 11.86 11.60 21.06
N GLN A 233 13.04 11.63 21.66
CA GLN A 233 13.26 12.38 22.92
C GLN A 233 13.15 13.91 22.76
N GLY A 234 13.24 14.45 21.55
CA GLY A 234 13.03 15.87 21.25
C GLY A 234 11.55 16.23 21.06
N SER A 235 10.63 15.28 21.02
CA SER A 235 9.20 15.56 20.85
C SER A 235 8.46 15.62 22.19
N THR A 236 7.41 16.43 22.22
CA THR A 236 6.41 16.41 23.31
C THR A 236 5.45 15.23 23.21
N LYS A 237 5.39 14.54 22.07
CA LYS A 237 4.60 13.33 21.83
C LYS A 237 5.39 12.10 22.22
N LYS A 238 4.76 11.22 23.01
CA LYS A 238 5.45 10.05 23.58
C LYS A 238 5.62 8.95 22.57
N SER A 239 6.86 8.48 22.39
CA SER A 239 7.19 7.33 21.55
C SER A 239 6.39 6.10 21.95
N GLN A 240 5.99 5.30 20.97
CA GLN A 240 5.25 4.06 21.17
C GLN A 240 5.82 2.94 20.29
N MET A 241 5.71 1.70 20.72
CA MET A 241 5.85 0.56 19.83
C MET A 241 4.56 -0.25 19.87
N VAL A 242 4.02 -0.60 18.69
CA VAL A 242 2.80 -1.40 18.58
C VAL A 242 3.11 -2.75 18.00
N ILE A 243 2.56 -3.80 18.62
CA ILE A 243 2.66 -5.19 18.21
C ILE A 243 1.26 -5.66 17.84
N MET A 244 1.08 -6.13 16.61
CA MET A 244 -0.17 -6.67 16.07
C MET A 244 0.03 -8.15 15.76
N ARG A 245 -0.77 -9.05 16.32
CA ARG A 245 -0.63 -10.50 16.10
C ARG A 245 -1.84 -11.08 15.42
N TRP A 246 -1.60 -11.90 14.43
CA TRP A 246 -2.56 -12.77 13.79
C TRP A 246 -2.11 -14.23 13.93
N ASP A 247 -2.86 -15.03 14.68
CA ASP A 247 -2.57 -16.45 14.93
C ASP A 247 -3.44 -17.31 14.01
N GLY A 248 -3.25 -17.19 12.69
CA GLY A 248 -4.03 -17.90 11.67
C GLY A 248 -3.46 -19.26 11.26
N GLY A 249 -2.19 -19.52 11.56
CA GLY A 249 -1.45 -20.75 11.25
C GLY A 249 -1.54 -21.81 12.34
N LYS A 250 -0.63 -22.77 12.28
CA LYS A 250 -0.52 -23.84 13.30
C LYS A 250 0.11 -23.27 14.59
N LYS A 251 -0.27 -23.84 15.74
CA LYS A 251 0.16 -23.35 17.07
C LYS A 251 1.68 -23.24 17.25
N ASN A 252 2.46 -24.15 16.66
CA ASN A 252 3.92 -24.22 16.82
C ASN A 252 4.68 -23.71 15.58
N GLU A 253 3.99 -23.11 14.63
CA GLU A 253 4.60 -22.52 13.45
C GLU A 253 5.20 -21.17 13.80
N LYS A 254 6.50 -20.97 13.47
CA LYS A 254 7.17 -19.69 13.65
C LYS A 254 6.46 -18.62 12.83
N PRO A 255 6.26 -17.42 13.40
CA PRO A 255 5.56 -16.36 12.67
C PRO A 255 6.45 -15.73 11.61
N LEU A 256 5.80 -15.18 10.59
CA LEU A 256 6.38 -14.19 9.71
C LEU A 256 6.28 -12.82 10.37
N ALA A 257 7.36 -12.04 10.41
CA ALA A 257 7.35 -10.69 10.98
C ALA A 257 7.33 -9.61 9.88
N LEU A 258 6.40 -8.69 9.99
CA LEU A 258 6.27 -7.48 9.16
C LEU A 258 6.57 -6.27 10.04
N ILE A 259 7.58 -5.47 9.68
CA ILE A 259 8.06 -4.39 10.53
C ILE A 259 7.94 -3.06 9.76
N GLY A 260 7.45 -1.99 10.41
CA GLY A 260 7.21 -0.71 9.77
C GLY A 260 7.88 0.47 10.47
N LYS A 261 8.57 1.33 9.70
CA LYS A 261 9.01 2.65 10.16
C LYS A 261 7.78 3.53 10.38
N GLY A 262 7.67 4.12 11.56
CA GLY A 262 6.56 4.97 11.97
C GLY A 262 6.98 6.34 12.50
N VAL A 263 7.80 7.08 11.73
CA VAL A 263 8.13 8.46 12.06
C VAL A 263 6.94 9.34 11.65
N CYS A 264 6.09 9.69 12.63
CA CYS A 264 4.81 10.40 12.39
C CYS A 264 5.02 11.81 11.84
N PHE A 265 6.12 12.43 12.18
CA PHE A 265 6.63 13.64 11.55
C PHE A 265 8.15 13.72 11.69
N ASP A 266 8.83 14.08 10.62
CA ASP A 266 10.28 14.15 10.59
C ASP A 266 10.78 15.55 10.20
N THR A 267 11.28 16.31 11.16
CA THR A 267 11.95 17.58 10.89
C THR A 267 13.43 17.42 10.53
N GLY A 268 13.99 16.22 10.68
CA GLY A 268 15.41 15.93 10.68
C GLY A 268 16.05 16.05 12.07
N GLY A 269 15.31 16.49 13.08
CA GLY A 269 15.86 16.77 14.41
C GLY A 269 16.81 17.96 14.38
N ILE A 270 17.97 17.86 15.07
CA ILE A 270 19.00 18.93 15.05
C ILE A 270 19.63 19.08 13.65
N SER A 271 19.74 17.99 12.87
CA SER A 271 20.11 18.05 11.44
C SER A 271 18.90 18.45 10.60
N ILE A 272 18.36 19.66 10.85
CA ILE A 272 17.07 20.11 10.35
C ILE A 272 16.99 20.14 8.82
N LYS A 273 15.87 19.64 8.29
CA LYS A 273 15.55 19.66 6.86
C LYS A 273 15.28 21.10 6.36
N PRO A 274 15.48 21.39 5.06
CA PRO A 274 14.97 22.61 4.45
C PRO A 274 13.45 22.75 4.64
N ALA A 275 12.95 23.99 4.73
CA ALA A 275 11.52 24.24 4.93
C ALA A 275 10.66 23.75 3.76
N GLY A 276 11.14 23.85 2.51
CA GLY A 276 10.40 23.40 1.33
C GLY A 276 10.29 21.87 1.29
N GLY A 277 9.06 21.35 1.28
CA GLY A 277 8.77 19.91 1.28
C GLY A 277 8.73 19.28 2.67
N MET A 278 8.97 20.04 3.75
CA MET A 278 8.89 19.49 5.11
C MET A 278 7.46 19.07 5.48
N GLU A 279 6.44 19.72 4.92
CA GLU A 279 5.03 19.34 5.07
C GLU A 279 4.74 17.91 4.58
N ASP A 280 5.56 17.39 3.69
CA ASP A 280 5.46 16.03 3.16
C ASP A 280 5.95 14.99 4.16
N MET A 281 6.72 15.37 5.15
CA MET A 281 7.25 14.47 6.19
C MET A 281 6.18 13.92 7.14
N LYS A 282 4.92 14.33 7.00
CA LYS A 282 3.76 13.66 7.63
C LYS A 282 3.57 12.22 7.16
N TRP A 283 4.07 11.87 5.98
CA TRP A 283 3.99 10.49 5.48
C TRP A 283 5.24 9.64 5.73
N ASP A 284 6.18 10.12 6.54
CA ASP A 284 7.38 9.36 6.90
C ASP A 284 7.11 8.17 7.83
N MET A 285 5.86 7.93 8.08
CA MET A 285 5.29 6.76 8.73
C MET A 285 4.65 5.76 7.73
N GLY A 286 4.92 5.93 6.42
CA GLY A 286 4.34 5.10 5.36
C GLY A 286 4.65 3.61 5.49
N GLY A 287 5.82 3.25 6.05
CA GLY A 287 6.15 1.86 6.36
C GLY A 287 5.24 1.25 7.44
N ALA A 288 4.99 1.99 8.52
CA ALA A 288 4.06 1.58 9.57
C ALA A 288 2.62 1.50 9.05
N ALA A 289 2.21 2.45 8.19
CA ALA A 289 0.89 2.43 7.55
C ALA A 289 0.70 1.19 6.67
N ALA A 290 1.71 0.84 5.87
CA ALA A 290 1.69 -0.35 5.02
C ALA A 290 1.56 -1.63 5.85
N VAL A 291 2.36 -1.78 6.90
CA VAL A 291 2.29 -2.93 7.82
C VAL A 291 0.93 -3.01 8.51
N THR A 292 0.42 -1.88 9.02
CA THR A 292 -0.89 -1.83 9.68
C THR A 292 -2.02 -2.23 8.72
N GLY A 293 -1.99 -1.71 7.49
CA GLY A 293 -2.94 -2.07 6.43
C GLY A 293 -2.85 -3.55 6.01
N ALA A 294 -1.62 -4.09 5.88
CA ALA A 294 -1.39 -5.49 5.58
C ALA A 294 -1.93 -6.41 6.69
N MET A 295 -1.64 -6.10 7.96
CA MET A 295 -2.16 -6.85 9.11
C MET A 295 -3.70 -6.83 9.16
N ARG A 296 -4.33 -5.67 8.87
CA ARG A 296 -5.78 -5.55 8.74
C ARG A 296 -6.32 -6.49 7.63
N SER A 297 -5.67 -6.51 6.47
CA SER A 297 -6.05 -7.37 5.34
C SER A 297 -5.87 -8.85 5.66
N ILE A 298 -4.72 -9.24 6.19
CA ILE A 298 -4.37 -10.62 6.56
C ILE A 298 -5.39 -11.20 7.54
N ALA A 299 -5.72 -10.43 8.59
CA ALA A 299 -6.69 -10.85 9.61
C ALA A 299 -8.12 -10.88 9.05
N GLY A 300 -8.55 -9.86 8.29
CA GLY A 300 -9.87 -9.79 7.68
C GLY A 300 -10.11 -10.94 6.69
N ARG A 301 -9.10 -11.30 5.89
CA ARG A 301 -9.11 -12.45 4.96
C ARG A 301 -8.94 -13.80 5.68
N LYS A 302 -8.59 -13.79 6.96
CA LYS A 302 -8.35 -15.00 7.78
C LYS A 302 -7.30 -15.92 7.17
N LEU A 303 -6.17 -15.35 6.73
CA LEU A 303 -5.10 -16.11 6.10
C LEU A 303 -4.53 -17.15 7.07
N LYS A 304 -4.16 -18.32 6.53
CA LYS A 304 -3.73 -19.51 7.31
C LYS A 304 -2.23 -19.49 7.60
N ARG A 305 -1.77 -18.42 8.25
CA ARG A 305 -0.38 -18.17 8.61
C ARG A 305 -0.31 -17.40 9.94
N ASN A 306 0.71 -17.68 10.76
CA ASN A 306 1.03 -16.85 11.91
C ASN A 306 1.82 -15.63 11.44
N VAL A 307 1.31 -14.43 11.72
CA VAL A 307 1.95 -13.17 11.30
C VAL A 307 1.98 -12.20 12.46
N ILE A 308 3.10 -11.52 12.62
CA ILE A 308 3.24 -10.40 13.56
C ILE A 308 3.58 -9.14 12.79
N GLY A 309 2.87 -8.06 13.08
CA GLY A 309 3.21 -6.71 12.64
C GLY A 309 3.78 -5.91 13.79
N LEU A 310 4.95 -5.31 13.62
CA LEU A 310 5.54 -4.40 14.61
C LEU A 310 5.80 -3.04 13.98
N ILE A 311 5.44 -1.97 14.67
CA ILE A 311 5.71 -0.61 14.23
C ILE A 311 6.30 0.22 15.36
N GLY A 312 7.43 0.89 15.11
CA GLY A 312 8.02 1.87 16.02
C GLY A 312 7.51 3.26 15.66
N LEU A 313 6.88 3.93 16.60
CA LEU A 313 6.19 5.21 16.39
C LEU A 313 6.90 6.32 17.17
N VAL A 314 7.39 7.33 16.47
CA VAL A 314 8.12 8.49 17.03
C VAL A 314 7.79 9.77 16.25
N GLU A 315 8.16 10.92 16.80
CA GLU A 315 8.36 12.17 16.06
C GLU A 315 9.80 12.64 16.21
N ASN A 316 10.48 12.97 15.12
CA ASN A 316 11.82 13.51 15.12
C ASN A 316 11.77 15.04 15.10
N MET A 317 11.98 15.65 16.27
CA MET A 317 11.82 17.10 16.47
C MET A 317 13.09 17.75 17.03
N PRO A 318 13.42 19.00 16.65
CA PRO A 318 14.49 19.77 17.28
C PRO A 318 14.01 20.32 18.62
N ASP A 319 14.80 20.10 19.65
CA ASP A 319 14.52 20.54 21.02
C ASP A 319 15.83 20.59 21.83
N GLY A 320 15.82 21.23 22.99
CA GLY A 320 16.96 21.22 23.90
C GLY A 320 17.34 19.83 24.45
N ASN A 321 16.40 18.88 24.40
CA ASN A 321 16.61 17.49 24.81
C ASN A 321 16.83 16.53 23.60
N ALA A 322 16.82 17.05 22.37
CA ALA A 322 16.96 16.21 21.18
C ALA A 322 18.37 15.61 21.08
N THR A 323 18.46 14.45 20.42
CA THR A 323 19.73 13.82 20.06
C THR A 323 20.55 14.74 19.16
N ARG A 324 21.84 14.84 19.39
CA ARG A 324 22.77 15.74 18.69
C ARG A 324 23.69 14.94 17.78
N PRO A 325 24.09 15.47 16.64
CA PRO A 325 25.21 14.91 15.89
C PRO A 325 26.45 14.72 16.78
N GLY A 326 27.03 13.51 16.77
CA GLY A 326 28.15 13.12 17.62
C GLY A 326 27.75 12.37 18.89
N ASP A 327 26.46 12.31 19.25
CA ASP A 327 26.01 11.49 20.37
C ASP A 327 26.21 9.99 20.05
N VAL A 328 26.59 9.21 21.06
CA VAL A 328 26.68 7.74 20.96
C VAL A 328 25.54 7.11 21.76
N VAL A 329 24.74 6.28 21.11
CA VAL A 329 23.60 5.62 21.73
C VAL A 329 23.76 4.11 21.63
N LYS A 330 23.44 3.39 22.71
CA LYS A 330 23.46 1.94 22.78
C LYS A 330 22.12 1.37 22.34
N SER A 331 22.14 0.46 21.35
CA SER A 331 20.94 -0.23 20.87
C SER A 331 20.49 -1.34 21.82
N MET A 332 19.27 -1.83 21.62
CA MET A 332 18.75 -3.02 22.30
C MET A 332 19.64 -4.27 22.07
N SER A 333 20.30 -4.39 20.91
CA SER A 333 21.24 -5.49 20.64
C SER A 333 22.52 -5.42 21.46
N GLY A 334 22.81 -4.27 22.05
CA GLY A 334 24.05 -4.00 22.80
C GLY A 334 25.10 -3.25 21.98
N GLN A 335 24.97 -3.17 20.67
CA GLN A 335 25.85 -2.42 19.76
C GLN A 335 25.69 -0.92 20.00
N THR A 336 26.77 -0.17 19.89
CA THR A 336 26.78 1.30 20.01
C THR A 336 26.77 1.97 18.64
N VAL A 337 26.02 3.05 18.53
CA VAL A 337 25.86 3.81 17.28
C VAL A 337 26.23 5.27 17.50
N GLU A 338 27.21 5.77 16.76
CA GLU A 338 27.51 7.19 16.65
C GLU A 338 26.53 7.84 15.68
N ILE A 339 25.74 8.79 16.16
CA ILE A 339 24.73 9.48 15.38
C ILE A 339 25.37 10.69 14.71
N ILE A 340 25.78 10.56 13.45
CA ILE A 340 26.37 11.64 12.69
C ILE A 340 25.32 12.60 12.11
N ASN A 341 24.16 12.05 11.74
CA ASN A 341 23.06 12.81 11.15
C ASN A 341 21.73 12.37 11.80
N THR A 342 21.08 13.29 12.49
CA THR A 342 19.78 13.01 13.15
C THR A 342 18.62 12.90 12.17
N ASP A 343 18.81 13.26 10.88
CA ASP A 343 17.87 13.02 9.77
C ASP A 343 17.99 11.61 9.15
N ALA A 344 18.84 10.78 9.74
CA ALA A 344 18.94 9.35 9.45
C ALA A 344 18.39 8.53 10.64
N GLU A 345 17.22 8.85 11.09
CA GLU A 345 16.53 8.42 12.29
C GLU A 345 15.75 7.12 12.11
N GLY A 346 15.16 6.92 10.93
CA GLY A 346 14.28 5.78 10.64
C GLY A 346 14.98 4.44 10.84
N ARG A 347 16.26 4.35 10.47
CA ARG A 347 17.07 3.14 10.70
C ARG A 347 17.36 2.89 12.19
N LEU A 348 17.44 3.94 13.01
CA LEU A 348 17.61 3.81 14.46
C LEU A 348 16.34 3.23 15.11
N VAL A 349 15.17 3.73 14.70
CA VAL A 349 13.87 3.18 15.11
C VAL A 349 13.77 1.70 14.74
N LEU A 350 14.09 1.37 13.49
CA LEU A 350 13.97 0.00 12.98
C LEU A 350 14.96 -0.96 13.64
N ALA A 351 16.17 -0.53 13.96
CA ALA A 351 17.20 -1.37 14.60
C ALA A 351 16.70 -2.00 15.90
N ASP A 352 16.10 -1.20 16.79
CA ASP A 352 15.57 -1.71 18.05
C ASP A 352 14.30 -2.56 17.84
N VAL A 353 13.41 -2.19 16.88
CA VAL A 353 12.22 -2.99 16.58
C VAL A 353 12.61 -4.35 15.98
N LEU A 354 13.62 -4.42 15.10
CA LEU A 354 14.15 -5.67 14.54
C LEU A 354 14.73 -6.55 15.66
N THR A 355 15.56 -5.98 16.53
CA THR A 355 16.14 -6.71 17.67
C THR A 355 15.04 -7.21 18.64
N TYR A 356 14.04 -6.38 18.94
CA TYR A 356 12.91 -6.78 19.77
C TYR A 356 12.15 -7.95 19.13
N THR A 357 11.93 -7.89 17.83
CA THR A 357 11.25 -8.94 17.07
C THR A 357 11.99 -10.27 17.19
N LEU A 358 13.30 -10.27 17.04
CA LEU A 358 14.12 -11.47 17.17
C LEU A 358 14.03 -12.09 18.57
N ARG A 359 14.19 -11.26 19.60
CA ARG A 359 14.26 -11.75 21.00
C ARG A 359 12.93 -12.26 21.53
N HIS A 360 11.81 -11.68 21.12
CA HIS A 360 10.50 -12.00 21.70
C HIS A 360 9.66 -12.96 20.85
N PHE A 361 9.96 -13.12 19.55
CA PHE A 361 9.09 -13.87 18.63
C PHE A 361 9.81 -14.94 17.80
N GLU A 362 11.12 -14.93 17.73
CA GLU A 362 11.91 -15.90 16.94
C GLU A 362 11.32 -16.13 15.53
N PRO A 363 11.11 -15.09 14.72
CA PRO A 363 10.40 -15.21 13.47
C PRO A 363 11.12 -16.13 12.48
N GLU A 364 10.36 -16.77 11.57
CA GLU A 364 10.95 -17.53 10.46
C GLU A 364 11.65 -16.62 9.46
N LYS A 365 11.00 -15.49 9.16
CA LYS A 365 11.48 -14.46 8.23
C LYS A 365 11.03 -13.09 8.71
N MET A 366 11.77 -12.06 8.34
CA MET A 366 11.44 -10.67 8.63
C MET A 366 11.38 -9.84 7.36
N VAL A 367 10.35 -9.01 7.21
CA VAL A 367 10.25 -8.02 6.12
C VAL A 367 9.95 -6.66 6.74
N ASN A 368 10.82 -5.68 6.51
CA ASN A 368 10.55 -4.33 6.97
C ASN A 368 10.37 -3.32 5.83
N LEU A 369 9.42 -2.40 6.01
CA LEU A 369 9.12 -1.31 5.09
C LEU A 369 9.41 0.04 5.73
N ALA A 370 10.02 0.93 4.98
CA ALA A 370 10.32 2.28 5.43
C ALA A 370 10.37 3.28 4.27
N THR A 371 9.88 4.47 4.50
CA THR A 371 10.23 5.68 3.73
C THR A 371 11.61 6.13 4.20
N LEU A 372 12.67 5.42 3.75
CA LEU A 372 13.93 5.50 4.47
C LEU A 372 14.90 6.51 3.87
N THR A 373 15.03 6.55 2.55
CA THR A 373 16.10 7.35 1.95
C THR A 373 15.66 8.17 0.73
N GLY A 374 16.10 9.43 0.65
CA GLY A 374 16.03 10.17 -0.60
C GLY A 374 16.88 9.56 -1.71
N ALA A 375 17.92 8.80 -1.34
CA ALA A 375 18.82 8.15 -2.29
C ALA A 375 18.12 7.10 -3.16
N ILE A 376 17.13 6.38 -2.64
CA ILE A 376 16.38 5.39 -3.43
C ILE A 376 15.51 6.08 -4.50
N ILE A 377 15.00 7.28 -4.21
CA ILE A 377 14.22 8.07 -5.19
C ILE A 377 15.11 8.52 -6.34
N VAL A 378 16.36 8.89 -6.04
CA VAL A 378 17.36 9.24 -7.08
C VAL A 378 17.67 8.04 -7.97
N SER A 379 17.73 6.82 -7.38
CA SER A 379 18.07 5.60 -8.11
C SER A 379 16.92 5.02 -8.93
N LEU A 380 15.70 4.93 -8.34
CA LEU A 380 14.57 4.19 -8.91
C LEU A 380 13.35 5.07 -9.23
N GLY A 381 13.42 6.35 -8.93
CA GLY A 381 12.31 7.28 -9.11
C GLY A 381 11.10 6.91 -8.25
N LYS A 382 9.91 7.03 -8.84
CA LYS A 382 8.61 6.67 -8.22
C LYS A 382 7.96 5.46 -8.92
N GLU A 383 8.78 4.57 -9.51
CA GLU A 383 8.31 3.41 -10.28
C GLU A 383 8.57 2.07 -9.58
N HIS A 384 9.63 1.97 -8.78
CA HIS A 384 10.00 0.79 -8.01
C HIS A 384 10.44 1.19 -6.61
N ALA A 385 10.09 0.39 -5.60
CA ALA A 385 10.75 0.43 -4.30
C ALA A 385 12.13 -0.24 -4.39
N GLY A 386 13.05 0.14 -3.49
CA GLY A 386 14.31 -0.57 -3.34
C GLY A 386 14.13 -1.78 -2.44
N LEU A 387 14.49 -2.97 -2.92
CA LEU A 387 14.46 -4.22 -2.16
C LEU A 387 15.89 -4.64 -1.83
N PHE A 388 16.18 -4.85 -0.56
CA PHE A 388 17.45 -5.36 -0.05
C PHE A 388 17.19 -6.63 0.74
N SER A 389 18.02 -7.66 0.61
CA SER A 389 17.79 -8.91 1.31
C SER A 389 19.09 -9.70 1.44
N ASN A 390 19.25 -10.39 2.57
CA ASN A 390 20.29 -11.39 2.82
C ASN A 390 19.87 -12.80 2.38
N ASP A 391 18.68 -12.96 1.76
CA ASP A 391 18.12 -14.24 1.34
C ASP A 391 17.51 -14.12 -0.07
N ASP A 392 17.94 -15.00 -0.99
CA ASP A 392 17.55 -14.94 -2.40
C ASP A 392 16.10 -15.41 -2.61
N ASP A 393 15.66 -16.44 -1.88
CA ASP A 393 14.30 -16.99 -2.00
C ASP A 393 13.27 -15.98 -1.48
N LEU A 394 13.56 -15.33 -0.34
CA LEU A 394 12.73 -14.27 0.21
C LEU A 394 12.62 -13.08 -0.75
N SER A 395 13.75 -12.66 -1.31
CA SER A 395 13.79 -11.58 -2.30
C SER A 395 12.98 -11.93 -3.55
N GLY A 396 13.10 -13.17 -4.04
CA GLY A 396 12.33 -13.69 -5.18
C GLY A 396 10.83 -13.70 -4.90
N ALA A 397 10.41 -14.20 -3.73
CA ALA A 397 9.01 -14.26 -3.33
C ALA A 397 8.35 -12.87 -3.20
N ILE A 398 9.07 -11.89 -2.62
CA ILE A 398 8.59 -10.50 -2.53
C ILE A 398 8.48 -9.88 -3.93
N THR A 399 9.47 -10.09 -4.80
CA THR A 399 9.45 -9.59 -6.17
C THR A 399 8.26 -10.15 -6.95
N ALA A 400 7.99 -11.45 -6.84
CA ALA A 400 6.83 -12.09 -7.48
C ALA A 400 5.50 -11.50 -6.97
N ALA A 401 5.33 -11.37 -5.65
CA ALA A 401 4.16 -10.75 -5.06
C ALA A 401 3.97 -9.29 -5.51
N GLY A 402 5.06 -8.56 -5.65
CA GLY A 402 5.07 -7.18 -6.18
C GLY A 402 4.62 -7.11 -7.65
N LEU A 403 5.07 -8.02 -8.49
CA LEU A 403 4.65 -8.12 -9.90
C LEU A 403 3.16 -8.47 -10.01
N ASP A 404 2.68 -9.46 -9.25
CA ASP A 404 1.26 -9.87 -9.23
C ASP A 404 0.32 -8.72 -8.87
N THR A 405 0.74 -7.85 -7.95
CA THR A 405 -0.08 -6.76 -7.42
C THR A 405 0.18 -5.41 -8.09
N GLY A 406 1.23 -5.32 -8.94
CA GLY A 406 1.69 -4.07 -9.53
C GLY A 406 2.40 -3.13 -8.53
N GLU A 407 2.74 -3.60 -7.34
CA GLU A 407 3.55 -2.92 -6.33
C GLU A 407 5.02 -3.32 -6.50
N LYS A 408 5.66 -2.83 -7.54
CA LYS A 408 6.97 -3.28 -8.00
C LYS A 408 8.10 -2.92 -7.05
N ALA A 409 9.02 -3.86 -6.81
CA ALA A 409 10.27 -3.65 -6.11
C ALA A 409 11.45 -4.12 -6.98
N TRP A 410 12.61 -3.47 -6.84
CA TRP A 410 13.82 -3.81 -7.55
C TRP A 410 14.93 -4.13 -6.56
N ARG A 411 15.55 -5.32 -6.71
CA ARG A 411 16.61 -5.77 -5.82
C ARG A 411 17.88 -4.94 -6.01
N MET A 412 18.37 -4.39 -4.89
CA MET A 412 19.60 -3.61 -4.76
C MET A 412 20.66 -4.44 -4.03
N PRO A 413 21.95 -4.16 -4.23
CA PRO A 413 23.03 -4.93 -3.60
C PRO A 413 23.16 -4.64 -2.11
N LEU A 414 23.65 -5.63 -1.37
CA LEU A 414 24.28 -5.53 -0.05
C LEU A 414 25.75 -5.96 -0.21
N GLY A 415 26.60 -5.62 0.75
CA GLY A 415 27.96 -6.12 0.73
C GLY A 415 28.91 -5.41 1.69
N LYS A 416 30.02 -6.10 1.97
CA LYS A 416 31.01 -5.69 2.96
C LYS A 416 31.61 -4.30 2.69
N ASP A 417 31.87 -3.95 1.43
CA ASP A 417 32.47 -2.66 1.07
C ASP A 417 31.54 -1.49 1.40
N TYR A 418 30.21 -1.69 1.30
CA TYR A 418 29.23 -0.70 1.75
C TYR A 418 29.07 -0.67 3.25
N ASP A 419 29.13 -1.83 3.91
CA ASP A 419 29.08 -1.94 5.37
C ASP A 419 30.30 -1.27 6.04
N ASP A 420 31.48 -1.38 5.42
CA ASP A 420 32.73 -0.76 5.90
C ASP A 420 32.65 0.78 5.93
N LEU A 421 31.73 1.41 5.16
CA LEU A 421 31.49 2.86 5.22
C LEU A 421 30.81 3.30 6.53
N LEU A 422 30.23 2.36 7.28
CA LEU A 422 29.58 2.61 8.57
C LEU A 422 30.55 2.61 9.76
N LYS A 423 31.84 2.32 9.56
CA LYS A 423 32.83 2.28 10.66
C LYS A 423 32.93 3.61 11.38
N SER A 424 32.87 3.57 12.72
CA SER A 424 33.11 4.70 13.61
C SER A 424 34.49 4.62 14.26
N HIS A 425 34.98 5.75 14.76
CA HIS A 425 36.19 5.81 15.57
C HIS A 425 35.93 5.71 17.07
N ILE A 426 34.65 5.87 17.50
CA ILE A 426 34.26 5.97 18.93
C ILE A 426 33.10 5.06 19.30
N ALA A 427 32.50 4.36 18.33
CA ALA A 427 31.40 3.43 18.52
C ALA A 427 31.55 2.22 17.58
N ASP A 428 30.69 1.22 17.71
CA ASP A 428 30.72 0.04 16.83
C ASP A 428 30.39 0.40 15.39
N MET A 429 29.56 1.45 15.19
CA MET A 429 29.19 1.94 13.86
C MET A 429 28.68 3.39 13.89
N LYS A 430 28.60 4.01 12.70
CA LYS A 430 27.87 5.27 12.45
C LYS A 430 26.48 4.97 11.89
N ASN A 431 25.54 5.92 12.09
CA ASN A 431 24.22 5.77 11.46
C ASN A 431 24.18 6.12 9.97
N ILE A 432 25.24 6.69 9.38
CA ILE A 432 25.35 6.99 7.94
C ILE A 432 26.72 6.58 7.38
N GLY A 433 26.75 6.16 6.11
CA GLY A 433 27.97 5.82 5.35
C GLY A 433 28.52 6.95 4.49
N GLY A 434 28.02 8.18 4.62
CA GLY A 434 28.38 9.32 3.79
C GLY A 434 27.38 9.59 2.66
N ARG A 435 27.81 10.37 1.65
CA ARG A 435 26.92 10.87 0.57
C ARG A 435 26.51 9.77 -0.42
N TRP A 436 27.42 8.84 -0.74
CA TRP A 436 27.23 7.88 -1.81
C TRP A 436 26.58 6.59 -1.30
N ALA A 437 25.85 5.90 -2.18
CA ALA A 437 25.19 4.63 -1.87
C ALA A 437 24.28 4.69 -0.63
N GLY A 438 23.64 5.83 -0.36
CA GLY A 438 22.91 6.08 0.88
C GLY A 438 21.80 5.09 1.19
N SER A 439 21.08 4.57 0.19
CA SER A 439 20.07 3.51 0.36
C SER A 439 20.70 2.16 0.71
N ILE A 440 21.87 1.84 0.10
CA ILE A 440 22.58 0.59 0.36
C ILE A 440 23.19 0.59 1.76
N THR A 441 23.87 1.69 2.15
CA THR A 441 24.43 1.81 3.51
C THR A 441 23.37 1.82 4.60
N ALA A 442 22.18 2.36 4.30
CA ALA A 442 21.03 2.27 5.21
C ALA A 442 20.56 0.82 5.40
N ALA A 443 20.51 0.05 4.33
CA ALA A 443 20.16 -1.38 4.40
C ALA A 443 21.24 -2.20 5.11
N CYS A 444 22.55 -1.96 4.83
CA CYS A 444 23.66 -2.60 5.54
C CYS A 444 23.62 -2.28 7.05
N PHE A 445 23.25 -1.04 7.44
CA PHE A 445 23.04 -0.71 8.83
C PHE A 445 21.96 -1.60 9.47
N LEU A 446 20.80 -1.77 8.81
CA LEU A 446 19.70 -2.61 9.31
C LEU A 446 20.09 -4.10 9.37
N GLU A 447 20.87 -4.58 8.41
CA GLU A 447 21.33 -5.98 8.36
C GLU A 447 22.11 -6.39 9.63
N ARG A 448 22.81 -5.45 10.29
CA ARG A 448 23.53 -5.71 11.55
C ARG A 448 22.62 -6.06 12.74
N PHE A 449 21.30 -5.86 12.60
CA PHE A 449 20.30 -6.08 13.65
C PHE A 449 19.35 -7.26 13.36
N VAL A 450 19.69 -8.11 12.36
CA VAL A 450 18.84 -9.25 12.00
C VAL A 450 19.43 -10.62 12.33
N GLU A 451 20.66 -10.66 12.85
CA GLU A 451 21.34 -11.86 13.40
C GLU A 451 21.28 -13.08 12.45
N GLY A 452 21.33 -12.84 11.13
CA GLY A 452 21.33 -13.90 10.11
C GLY A 452 19.98 -14.56 9.81
N VAL A 453 18.89 -14.12 10.44
CA VAL A 453 17.53 -14.54 10.05
C VAL A 453 17.24 -14.06 8.63
N PRO A 454 16.57 -14.87 7.77
CA PRO A 454 16.11 -14.41 6.45
C PRO A 454 15.34 -13.10 6.54
N TRP A 455 15.89 -12.06 5.92
CA TRP A 455 15.40 -10.69 6.08
C TRP A 455 15.35 -9.96 4.75
N ALA A 456 14.34 -9.11 4.59
CA ALA A 456 14.24 -8.16 3.50
C ALA A 456 13.85 -6.76 4.03
N HIS A 457 14.51 -5.74 3.48
CA HIS A 457 14.17 -4.34 3.65
C HIS A 457 13.60 -3.79 2.35
N ILE A 458 12.49 -3.07 2.43
CA ILE A 458 11.85 -2.42 1.29
C ILE A 458 11.82 -0.92 1.55
N ASP A 459 12.69 -0.18 0.84
CA ASP A 459 12.70 1.28 0.88
C ASP A 459 11.62 1.83 -0.05
N ILE A 460 10.55 2.33 0.55
CA ILE A 460 9.34 2.83 -0.12
C ILE A 460 9.26 4.35 -0.20
N ALA A 461 10.37 5.07 0.00
CA ALA A 461 10.37 6.54 0.01
C ALA A 461 9.79 7.14 -1.29
N GLY A 462 10.03 6.52 -2.45
CA GLY A 462 9.44 6.94 -3.72
C GLY A 462 8.01 6.45 -3.97
N MET A 463 7.47 5.55 -3.12
CA MET A 463 6.25 4.80 -3.40
C MET A 463 5.07 5.20 -2.51
N ALA A 464 5.29 5.84 -1.37
CA ALA A 464 4.25 6.17 -0.39
C ALA A 464 3.23 7.19 -0.90
N TRP A 465 3.65 8.07 -1.81
CA TRP A 465 2.83 9.15 -2.37
C TRP A 465 2.88 9.22 -3.89
N ALA A 466 1.73 9.35 -4.54
CA ALA A 466 1.59 9.47 -5.99
C ALA A 466 1.20 10.90 -6.40
N ASP A 467 2.00 11.55 -7.25
CA ASP A 467 1.69 12.88 -7.79
C ASP A 467 0.55 12.83 -8.80
N LYS A 468 0.43 11.72 -9.53
CA LYS A 468 -0.58 11.50 -10.58
C LYS A 468 -1.38 10.25 -10.30
N SER A 469 -2.67 10.29 -10.62
CA SER A 469 -3.54 9.10 -10.54
C SER A 469 -3.13 8.03 -11.54
N ARG A 470 -3.17 6.78 -11.09
CA ARG A 470 -3.14 5.55 -11.89
C ARG A 470 -4.50 4.86 -11.78
N PRO A 471 -4.84 3.85 -12.59
CA PRO A 471 -6.19 3.27 -12.57
C PRO A 471 -6.72 2.88 -11.18
N THR A 472 -5.91 2.22 -10.36
CA THR A 472 -6.29 1.77 -9.01
C THR A 472 -5.72 2.62 -7.88
N VAL A 473 -4.89 3.63 -8.20
CA VAL A 473 -4.18 4.48 -7.23
C VAL A 473 -4.49 5.94 -7.53
N PRO A 474 -5.43 6.57 -6.82
CA PRO A 474 -5.62 8.02 -6.89
C PRO A 474 -4.34 8.78 -6.51
N SER A 475 -4.21 10.03 -6.98
CA SER A 475 -3.12 10.90 -6.50
C SER A 475 -3.20 11.06 -4.98
N GLY A 476 -2.04 11.09 -4.31
CA GLY A 476 -1.92 11.13 -2.84
C GLY A 476 -1.38 9.84 -2.26
N GLY A 477 -1.80 9.48 -1.06
CA GLY A 477 -1.38 8.26 -0.37
C GLY A 477 -1.72 7.00 -1.18
N THR A 478 -0.71 6.20 -1.47
CA THR A 478 -0.86 5.06 -2.38
C THR A 478 -1.40 3.80 -1.70
N GLY A 479 -1.04 3.59 -0.42
CA GLY A 479 -1.20 2.34 0.29
C GLY A 479 -0.24 1.25 -0.21
N TYR A 480 0.88 1.65 -0.85
CA TYR A 480 1.91 0.73 -1.34
C TYR A 480 2.42 -0.18 -0.21
N GLY A 481 2.64 -1.43 -0.55
CA GLY A 481 3.09 -2.48 0.35
C GLY A 481 1.97 -3.33 0.94
N VAL A 482 0.76 -2.79 1.09
CA VAL A 482 -0.38 -3.55 1.66
C VAL A 482 -0.72 -4.77 0.79
N ARG A 483 -0.83 -4.57 -0.50
CA ARG A 483 -1.20 -5.62 -1.47
C ARG A 483 -0.07 -6.64 -1.65
N MET A 484 1.14 -6.14 -1.82
CA MET A 484 2.34 -6.97 -1.95
C MET A 484 2.56 -7.85 -0.71
N LEU A 485 2.51 -7.28 0.51
CA LEU A 485 2.69 -8.04 1.75
C LEU A 485 1.56 -9.05 1.96
N THR A 486 0.29 -8.67 1.68
CA THR A 486 -0.83 -9.61 1.78
C THR A 486 -0.67 -10.78 0.81
N ARG A 487 -0.26 -10.52 -0.45
CA ARG A 487 -0.02 -11.54 -1.47
C ARG A 487 1.19 -12.42 -1.11
N PHE A 488 2.26 -11.83 -0.57
CA PHE A 488 3.42 -12.56 -0.09
C PHE A 488 3.04 -13.57 1.00
N VAL A 489 2.23 -13.15 1.99
CA VAL A 489 1.72 -14.04 3.05
C VAL A 489 0.78 -15.12 2.49
N GLU A 490 -0.08 -14.76 1.53
CA GLU A 490 -1.04 -15.68 0.87
C GLU A 490 -0.33 -16.79 0.09
N ASN A 491 0.78 -16.48 -0.57
CA ASN A 491 1.56 -17.43 -1.36
C ASN A 491 2.39 -18.42 -0.51
N GLY A 492 2.30 -18.34 0.83
CA GLY A 492 2.97 -19.29 1.73
C GLY A 492 4.44 -18.98 1.98
N ALA A 493 4.78 -17.72 1.96
CA ALA A 493 6.14 -17.23 2.22
C ALA A 493 6.68 -17.58 3.60
#